data_631b89c1d75ba97d156cd484ec579b84
#
_entry.id   631b89c1d75ba97d156cd484ec579b84
#
_cell.length_a   1.000
_cell.length_b   1.000
_cell.length_c   1.000
_cell.angle_alpha   90.00
_cell.angle_beta   90.00
_cell.angle_gamma   90.00
#
_symmetry.space_group_name_H-M   'P 1'
#
loop_
_entity.id
_entity.type
_entity.pdbx_description
1 polymer ?
#
loop_
_entity_poly.entity_id
_entity_poly.type
_entity_poly.pdbx_seq_one_letter_code
_entity_poly.pdbx_strand_id
1 'polypeptide(L)'
;MKKYAITLIAFVTLSLAFAQDAVQIIPNDTDSRVITTGLPFMLIAPDARSAAMGDIGVATSVDAYSQQWNPAKYAFSEAKSGISLSYTPYLSKLVNDISLGYVTYFNRLNEYSAFSASFKYFSYGDILLTQSENDPGFNVKPNEFTADVAYTLRLADQFSMAVAVRYMRSDLRIAQVDPNADSASTFGADITGYYQSEEEAYNDFNGRWRAG
;
A
#
# COMPACT_ATOMS: atom_id res chain seq x y z
N MET A 1 20.49 19.64 -27.30
CA MET A 1 19.64 18.66 -26.59
C MET A 1 20.40 17.39 -26.22
N LYS A 2 21.13 16.69 -27.13
CA LYS A 2 21.87 15.45 -26.79
C LYS A 2 22.94 15.61 -25.68
N LYS A 3 23.61 16.76 -25.57
CA LYS A 3 24.64 17.01 -24.55
C LYS A 3 24.07 17.08 -23.13
N TYR A 4 22.90 17.68 -22.95
CA TYR A 4 22.24 17.78 -21.63
C TYR A 4 21.61 16.44 -21.18
N ALA A 5 21.16 15.59 -22.11
CA ALA A 5 20.69 14.25 -21.81
C ALA A 5 21.83 13.36 -21.26
N ILE A 6 23.02 13.44 -21.83
CA ILE A 6 24.19 12.69 -21.36
C ILE A 6 24.63 13.16 -19.97
N THR A 7 24.57 14.47 -19.71
CA THR A 7 24.92 15.05 -18.39
C THR A 7 23.90 14.63 -17.33
N LEU A 8 22.60 14.58 -17.67
CA LEU A 8 21.56 14.13 -16.75
C LEU A 8 21.72 12.64 -16.40
N ILE A 9 22.00 11.80 -17.41
CA ILE A 9 22.24 10.36 -17.20
C ILE A 9 23.49 10.15 -16.32
N ALA A 10 24.58 10.89 -16.56
CA ALA A 10 25.77 10.81 -15.74
C ALA A 10 25.54 11.25 -14.29
N PHE A 11 24.67 12.25 -14.07
CA PHE A 11 24.33 12.70 -12.70
C PHE A 11 23.50 11.66 -11.95
N VAL A 12 22.55 11.01 -12.63
CA VAL A 12 21.71 9.94 -12.05
C VAL A 12 22.55 8.70 -11.73
N THR A 13 23.52 8.34 -12.59
CA THR A 13 24.40 7.18 -12.32
C THR A 13 25.39 7.45 -11.19
N LEU A 14 25.84 8.70 -11.01
CA LEU A 14 26.73 9.07 -9.93
C LEU A 14 26.03 9.01 -8.54
N SER A 15 24.75 9.36 -8.48
CA SER A 15 23.97 9.26 -7.22
C SER A 15 23.69 7.82 -6.80
N LEU A 16 23.64 6.88 -7.74
CA LEU A 16 23.50 5.45 -7.45
C LEU A 16 24.77 4.82 -6.89
N ALA A 17 25.95 5.39 -7.18
CA ALA A 17 27.24 4.87 -6.70
C ALA A 17 27.48 5.14 -5.20
N PHE A 18 26.81 6.13 -4.60
CA PHE A 18 26.91 6.44 -3.16
C PHE A 18 25.91 5.69 -2.30
N ALA A 19 24.98 4.93 -2.89
CA ALA A 19 23.99 4.13 -2.15
C ALA A 19 24.50 2.76 -1.71
N GLN A 20 25.76 2.42 -1.99
CA GLN A 20 26.37 1.16 -1.57
C GLN A 20 27.42 1.39 -0.46
N ASP A 21 27.00 1.94 0.67
CA ASP A 21 27.73 1.67 1.89
C ASP A 21 27.51 0.19 2.22
N ALA A 22 28.57 -0.57 2.07
CA ALA A 22 28.59 -1.97 2.47
C ALA A 22 28.23 -2.03 3.96
N VAL A 23 27.01 -2.45 4.27
CA VAL A 23 26.62 -2.83 5.61
C VAL A 23 27.56 -3.99 6.01
N GLN A 24 28.59 -3.69 6.78
CA GLN A 24 29.40 -4.71 7.42
C GLN A 24 28.49 -5.43 8.38
N ILE A 25 28.02 -6.60 7.97
CA ILE A 25 27.37 -7.56 8.86
C ILE A 25 28.48 -8.05 9.79
N ILE A 26 28.63 -7.41 10.94
CA ILE A 26 29.39 -7.95 12.05
C ILE A 26 28.48 -9.04 12.64
N PRO A 27 28.83 -10.33 12.56
CA PRO A 27 28.08 -11.36 13.21
C PRO A 27 28.24 -11.17 14.72
N ASN A 28 27.29 -10.51 15.34
CA ASN A 28 27.18 -10.51 16.80
C ASN A 28 26.25 -11.66 17.16
N ASP A 29 26.81 -12.69 17.74
CA ASP A 29 26.25 -14.04 17.97
C ASP A 29 25.06 -14.05 18.97
N THR A 30 24.51 -12.91 19.35
CA THR A 30 23.42 -12.79 20.34
C THR A 30 22.18 -12.06 19.87
N ASP A 31 22.20 -11.40 18.72
CA ASP A 31 21.01 -10.75 18.16
C ASP A 31 20.66 -11.34 16.79
N SER A 32 19.88 -12.39 16.79
CA SER A 32 19.12 -12.79 15.60
C SER A 32 18.16 -11.66 15.23
N ARG A 33 18.64 -10.68 14.47
CA ARG A 33 17.77 -9.68 13.85
C ARG A 33 16.93 -10.38 12.79
N VAL A 34 15.79 -10.89 13.20
CA VAL A 34 14.72 -11.19 12.28
C VAL A 34 14.39 -9.87 11.58
N ILE A 35 14.51 -9.83 10.25
CA ILE A 35 14.03 -8.71 9.44
C ILE A 35 12.52 -8.66 9.66
N THR A 36 12.06 -7.85 10.58
CA THR A 36 10.65 -7.56 10.76
C THR A 36 10.25 -6.56 9.66
N THR A 37 9.59 -7.07 8.62
CA THR A 37 8.84 -6.19 7.71
C THR A 37 7.75 -5.51 8.52
N GLY A 38 7.75 -4.17 8.56
CA GLY A 38 6.97 -3.39 9.57
C GLY A 38 5.53 -3.55 9.30
N LEU A 39 4.64 -3.87 8.76
CA LEU A 39 3.19 -3.99 8.65
C LEU A 39 2.79 -4.95 7.50
N PRO A 40 2.95 -6.26 7.69
CA PRO A 40 2.72 -7.24 6.60
C PRO A 40 1.31 -7.21 6.01
N PHE A 41 0.30 -6.80 6.80
CA PHE A 41 -1.08 -6.72 6.32
C PHE A 41 -1.27 -5.71 5.18
N MET A 42 -0.35 -4.76 5.01
CA MET A 42 -0.39 -3.81 3.90
C MET A 42 -0.19 -4.49 2.54
N LEU A 43 0.49 -5.63 2.51
CA LEU A 43 0.73 -6.42 1.29
C LEU A 43 -0.51 -7.18 0.84
N ILE A 44 -1.52 -7.33 1.70
CA ILE A 44 -2.75 -8.03 1.35
C ILE A 44 -3.58 -7.14 0.42
N ALA A 45 -3.94 -7.66 -0.76
CA ALA A 45 -4.82 -6.97 -1.68
C ALA A 45 -6.20 -6.73 -1.01
N PRO A 46 -6.68 -5.49 -0.96
CA PRO A 46 -7.93 -5.19 -0.28
C PRO A 46 -9.16 -5.46 -1.14
N ASP A 47 -8.99 -5.69 -2.42
CA ASP A 47 -10.09 -5.86 -3.37
C ASP A 47 -9.96 -7.17 -4.17
N ALA A 48 -11.12 -7.72 -4.53
CA ALA A 48 -11.21 -8.99 -5.23
C ALA A 48 -10.57 -8.99 -6.63
N ARG A 49 -10.56 -7.83 -7.31
CA ARG A 49 -9.98 -7.71 -8.65
C ARG A 49 -8.47 -7.86 -8.59
N SER A 50 -7.80 -7.10 -7.74
CA SER A 50 -6.34 -7.15 -7.58
C SER A 50 -5.91 -8.53 -7.06
N ALA A 51 -6.63 -9.08 -6.08
CA ALA A 51 -6.37 -10.42 -5.56
C ALA A 51 -6.49 -11.51 -6.64
N ALA A 52 -7.53 -11.44 -7.50
CA ALA A 52 -7.71 -12.38 -8.60
C ALA A 52 -6.63 -12.28 -9.69
N MET A 53 -5.98 -11.13 -9.82
CA MET A 53 -4.89 -10.89 -10.77
C MET A 53 -3.49 -11.17 -10.19
N GLY A 54 -3.40 -11.74 -8.99
CA GLY A 54 -2.12 -12.03 -8.33
C GLY A 54 -1.51 -10.81 -7.64
N ASP A 55 -2.35 -10.03 -6.96
CA ASP A 55 -1.98 -8.85 -6.17
C ASP A 55 -1.30 -7.73 -7.00
N ILE A 56 -1.80 -7.52 -8.21
CA ILE A 56 -1.33 -6.45 -9.10
C ILE A 56 -2.36 -5.34 -9.23
N GLY A 57 -1.89 -4.09 -9.22
CA GLY A 57 -2.77 -2.93 -9.29
C GLY A 57 -2.10 -1.64 -9.75
N VAL A 58 -0.76 -1.59 -9.79
CA VAL A 58 0.02 -0.36 -10.01
C VAL A 58 -0.23 0.23 -11.40
N ALA A 59 -0.20 -0.60 -12.45
CA ALA A 59 -0.35 -0.20 -13.85
C ALA A 59 -1.68 -0.66 -14.49
N THR A 60 -2.62 -1.16 -13.71
CA THR A 60 -3.96 -1.53 -14.20
C THR A 60 -4.79 -0.29 -14.56
N SER A 61 -5.93 -0.50 -15.25
CA SER A 61 -6.89 0.59 -15.46
C SER A 61 -7.34 1.19 -14.12
N VAL A 62 -7.72 2.47 -14.14
CA VAL A 62 -8.27 3.15 -12.98
C VAL A 62 -9.54 2.45 -12.49
N ASP A 63 -9.64 2.32 -11.17
CA ASP A 63 -10.82 1.83 -10.47
C ASP A 63 -10.95 2.52 -9.11
N ALA A 64 -12.01 2.21 -8.37
CA ALA A 64 -12.27 2.82 -7.08
C ALA A 64 -11.25 2.43 -6.00
N TYR A 65 -10.51 1.32 -6.18
CA TYR A 65 -9.48 0.82 -5.24
C TYR A 65 -8.06 1.26 -5.61
N SER A 66 -7.91 2.14 -6.60
CA SER A 66 -6.61 2.62 -7.07
C SER A 66 -5.77 3.30 -5.98
N GLN A 67 -6.38 3.79 -4.89
CA GLN A 67 -5.68 4.38 -3.74
C GLN A 67 -4.64 3.43 -3.14
N GLN A 68 -4.96 2.14 -3.03
CA GLN A 68 -4.04 1.14 -2.47
C GLN A 68 -2.76 0.99 -3.28
N TRP A 69 -2.88 1.06 -4.60
CA TRP A 69 -1.82 0.66 -5.52
C TRP A 69 -1.09 1.85 -6.15
N ASN A 70 -1.87 2.78 -6.69
CA ASN A 70 -1.34 3.94 -7.40
C ASN A 70 -2.43 5.02 -7.52
N PRO A 71 -2.49 5.98 -6.60
CA PRO A 71 -3.47 7.05 -6.63
C PRO A 71 -3.34 7.98 -7.85
N ALA A 72 -2.18 8.02 -8.53
CA ALA A 72 -2.00 8.80 -9.75
C ALA A 72 -3.01 8.42 -10.86
N LYS A 73 -3.55 7.19 -10.83
CA LYS A 73 -4.58 6.72 -11.78
C LYS A 73 -5.86 7.56 -11.74
N TYR A 74 -6.22 8.16 -10.59
CA TYR A 74 -7.46 8.93 -10.47
C TYR A 74 -7.55 10.15 -11.37
N ALA A 75 -6.43 10.67 -11.86
CA ALA A 75 -6.42 11.74 -12.88
C ALA A 75 -7.11 11.31 -14.19
N PHE A 76 -7.14 10.01 -14.46
CA PHE A 76 -7.74 9.42 -15.67
C PHE A 76 -9.11 8.77 -15.40
N SER A 77 -9.68 8.96 -14.21
CA SER A 77 -11.00 8.43 -13.90
C SER A 77 -12.08 9.14 -14.73
N GLU A 78 -13.00 8.39 -15.34
CA GLU A 78 -14.17 8.94 -16.01
C GLU A 78 -15.19 9.47 -14.99
N ALA A 79 -15.31 8.78 -13.85
CA ALA A 79 -16.17 9.21 -12.75
C ALA A 79 -15.59 10.43 -12.05
N LYS A 80 -16.42 11.40 -11.70
CA LYS A 80 -16.04 12.58 -10.94
C LYS A 80 -15.67 12.22 -9.49
N SER A 81 -16.38 11.28 -8.88
CA SER A 81 -16.15 10.83 -7.53
C SER A 81 -16.60 9.38 -7.37
N GLY A 82 -16.05 8.70 -6.39
CA GLY A 82 -16.46 7.36 -6.06
C GLY A 82 -16.09 6.99 -4.63
N ILE A 83 -16.88 6.10 -4.05
CA ILE A 83 -16.63 5.46 -2.77
C ILE A 83 -16.70 3.95 -2.97
N SER A 84 -15.84 3.20 -2.32
CA SER A 84 -15.88 1.74 -2.33
C SER A 84 -15.58 1.17 -0.97
N LEU A 85 -16.22 0.05 -0.68
CA LEU A 85 -16.06 -0.72 0.53
C LEU A 85 -15.72 -2.15 0.15
N SER A 86 -14.72 -2.72 0.78
CA SER A 86 -14.38 -4.13 0.69
C SER A 86 -14.27 -4.74 2.08
N TYR A 87 -14.79 -5.95 2.22
CA TYR A 87 -14.63 -6.77 3.41
C TYR A 87 -14.18 -8.15 2.98
N THR A 88 -13.03 -8.58 3.48
CA THR A 88 -12.42 -9.86 3.14
C THR A 88 -12.21 -10.68 4.39
N PRO A 89 -13.00 -11.75 4.62
CA PRO A 89 -12.70 -12.75 5.64
C PRO A 89 -11.37 -13.42 5.27
N TYR A 90 -10.41 -13.36 6.16
CA TYR A 90 -9.09 -13.91 5.92
C TYR A 90 -8.94 -15.24 6.66
N LEU A 91 -8.41 -16.26 5.98
CA LEU A 91 -8.25 -17.62 6.53
C LEU A 91 -9.53 -18.23 7.12
N SER A 92 -10.70 -17.88 6.60
CA SER A 92 -12.02 -18.24 7.16
C SER A 92 -12.29 -19.74 7.30
N LYS A 93 -11.49 -20.60 6.64
CA LYS A 93 -11.53 -22.07 6.82
C LYS A 93 -10.78 -22.57 8.06
N LEU A 94 -9.93 -21.73 8.64
CA LEU A 94 -9.12 -22.04 9.82
C LEU A 94 -9.64 -21.30 11.05
N VAL A 95 -9.95 -20.02 10.89
CA VAL A 95 -10.38 -19.09 11.97
C VAL A 95 -11.45 -18.17 11.38
N ASN A 96 -12.52 -17.94 12.10
CA ASN A 96 -13.70 -17.23 11.55
C ASN A 96 -13.69 -15.72 11.83
N ASP A 97 -12.72 -15.20 12.55
CA ASP A 97 -12.68 -13.85 13.11
C ASP A 97 -11.55 -12.95 12.59
N ILE A 98 -10.66 -13.51 11.73
CA ILE A 98 -9.66 -12.71 11.03
C ILE A 98 -10.30 -12.05 9.82
N SER A 99 -10.16 -10.74 9.71
CA SER A 99 -10.78 -9.98 8.62
C SER A 99 -10.01 -8.73 8.22
N LEU A 100 -10.14 -8.38 6.96
CA LEU A 100 -9.65 -7.14 6.37
C LEU A 100 -10.83 -6.30 5.91
N GLY A 101 -10.96 -5.09 6.46
CA GLY A 101 -11.87 -4.06 5.99
C GLY A 101 -11.09 -2.98 5.23
N TYR A 102 -11.63 -2.51 4.12
CA TYR A 102 -11.04 -1.42 3.35
C TYR A 102 -12.13 -0.52 2.79
N VAL A 103 -11.98 0.78 3.02
CA VAL A 103 -12.83 1.81 2.43
C VAL A 103 -11.95 2.81 1.70
N THR A 104 -12.41 3.27 0.54
CA THR A 104 -11.72 4.28 -0.25
C THR A 104 -12.72 5.28 -0.83
N TYR A 105 -12.26 6.51 -0.94
CA TYR A 105 -12.98 7.61 -1.55
C TYR A 105 -12.04 8.38 -2.47
N PHE A 106 -12.54 8.79 -3.62
CA PHE A 106 -11.84 9.74 -4.49
C PHE A 106 -12.80 10.79 -5.04
N ASN A 107 -12.25 11.95 -5.35
CA ASN A 107 -12.96 13.03 -6.00
C ASN A 107 -12.01 13.78 -6.96
N ARG A 108 -12.40 13.86 -8.23
CA ARG A 108 -11.75 14.73 -9.20
C ARG A 108 -12.19 16.17 -8.95
N LEU A 109 -11.26 17.01 -8.54
CA LEU A 109 -11.50 18.43 -8.28
C LEU A 109 -11.71 19.19 -9.59
N ASN A 110 -10.92 18.83 -10.61
CA ASN A 110 -10.98 19.37 -11.97
C ASN A 110 -10.41 18.33 -12.96
N GLU A 111 -10.17 18.75 -14.21
CA GLU A 111 -9.63 17.87 -15.26
C GLU A 111 -8.19 17.42 -15.01
N TYR A 112 -7.46 18.14 -14.15
CA TYR A 112 -6.03 17.92 -13.91
C TYR A 112 -5.73 17.39 -12.51
N SER A 113 -6.66 17.47 -11.58
CA SER A 113 -6.38 17.11 -10.19
C SER A 113 -7.47 16.28 -9.55
N ALA A 114 -7.05 15.38 -8.66
CA ALA A 114 -7.93 14.57 -7.84
C ALA A 114 -7.39 14.49 -6.41
N PHE A 115 -8.32 14.38 -5.47
CA PHE A 115 -8.06 14.05 -4.08
C PHE A 115 -8.61 12.66 -3.79
N SER A 116 -7.90 11.89 -2.98
CA SER A 116 -8.37 10.57 -2.56
C SER A 116 -7.94 10.27 -1.13
N ALA A 117 -8.70 9.40 -0.49
CA ALA A 117 -8.44 8.96 0.86
C ALA A 117 -8.84 7.49 1.02
N SER A 118 -8.18 6.77 1.91
CA SER A 118 -8.59 5.41 2.27
C SER A 118 -8.34 5.11 3.73
N PHE A 119 -9.03 4.07 4.19
CA PHE A 119 -8.84 3.48 5.51
C PHE A 119 -8.86 1.96 5.38
N LYS A 120 -7.81 1.31 5.88
CA LYS A 120 -7.63 -0.14 5.86
C LYS A 120 -7.47 -0.63 7.29
N TYR A 121 -8.25 -1.60 7.68
CA TYR A 121 -8.26 -2.18 9.02
C TYR A 121 -8.12 -3.68 8.94
N PHE A 122 -7.18 -4.24 9.69
CA PHE A 122 -6.95 -5.67 9.81
C PHE A 122 -7.15 -6.13 11.25
N SER A 123 -8.06 -7.06 11.45
CA SER A 123 -8.30 -7.74 12.73
C SER A 123 -7.68 -9.12 12.69
N TYR A 124 -6.89 -9.43 13.69
CA TYR A 124 -6.32 -10.78 13.89
C TYR A 124 -7.27 -11.72 14.64
N GLY A 125 -8.49 -11.23 14.95
CA GLY A 125 -9.49 -12.00 15.70
C GLY A 125 -9.24 -12.00 17.21
N ASP A 126 -9.97 -12.90 17.88
CA ASP A 126 -9.88 -13.10 19.32
C ASP A 126 -8.88 -14.22 19.62
N ILE A 127 -7.77 -13.91 20.28
CA ILE A 127 -6.73 -14.86 20.63
C ILE A 127 -6.80 -15.12 22.13
N LEU A 128 -7.12 -16.37 22.51
CA LEU A 128 -7.07 -16.81 23.90
C LEU A 128 -5.63 -17.18 24.26
N LEU A 129 -5.05 -16.47 25.18
CA LEU A 129 -3.71 -16.75 25.72
C LEU A 129 -3.83 -17.39 27.09
N THR A 130 -3.15 -18.51 27.28
CA THR A 130 -3.08 -19.26 28.54
C THR A 130 -1.63 -19.38 28.96
N GLN A 131 -1.35 -19.28 30.26
CA GLN A 131 0.00 -19.41 30.81
C GLN A 131 0.29 -20.81 31.31
N SER A 132 -0.74 -21.61 31.61
CA SER A 132 -0.63 -22.98 32.02
C SER A 132 -1.87 -23.79 31.61
N GLU A 133 -1.79 -25.13 31.75
CA GLU A 133 -2.84 -26.07 31.34
C GLU A 133 -4.19 -25.84 32.05
N ASN A 134 -4.20 -25.30 33.27
CA ASN A 134 -5.38 -25.02 34.08
C ASN A 134 -5.71 -23.52 34.18
N ASP A 135 -5.08 -22.67 33.37
CA ASP A 135 -5.32 -21.24 33.34
C ASP A 135 -6.59 -20.97 32.51
N PRO A 136 -7.58 -20.24 33.03
CA PRO A 136 -8.75 -19.82 32.24
C PRO A 136 -8.37 -18.94 31.04
N GLY A 137 -7.16 -18.40 31.02
CA GLY A 137 -6.66 -17.55 29.94
C GLY A 137 -7.31 -16.15 29.90
N PHE A 138 -6.80 -15.35 28.99
CA PHE A 138 -7.38 -14.03 28.68
C PHE A 138 -7.41 -13.80 27.16
N ASN A 139 -8.44 -13.11 26.71
CA ASN A 139 -8.60 -12.77 25.30
C ASN A 139 -7.85 -11.47 24.96
N VAL A 140 -7.10 -11.51 23.88
CA VAL A 140 -6.50 -10.34 23.23
C VAL A 140 -7.08 -10.19 21.82
N LYS A 141 -7.17 -8.93 21.35
CA LYS A 141 -7.68 -8.56 20.02
C LYS A 141 -6.67 -7.72 19.28
N PRO A 142 -5.59 -8.34 18.77
CA PRO A 142 -4.59 -7.59 18.01
C PRO A 142 -5.22 -7.02 16.74
N ASN A 143 -4.81 -5.81 16.40
CA ASN A 143 -5.29 -5.15 15.20
C ASN A 143 -4.26 -4.19 14.63
N GLU A 144 -4.39 -3.94 13.34
CA GLU A 144 -3.57 -2.97 12.62
C GLU A 144 -4.45 -2.15 11.70
N PHE A 145 -4.08 -0.89 11.49
CA PHE A 145 -4.78 -0.07 10.52
C PHE A 145 -3.87 0.95 9.85
N THR A 146 -4.31 1.38 8.65
CA THR A 146 -3.75 2.53 7.95
C THR A 146 -4.83 3.50 7.53
N ALA A 147 -4.46 4.77 7.53
CA ALA A 147 -5.27 5.85 6.97
C ALA A 147 -4.41 6.64 5.99
N ASP A 148 -4.86 6.76 4.75
CA ASP A 148 -4.11 7.38 3.67
C ASP A 148 -4.89 8.55 3.09
N VAL A 149 -4.16 9.58 2.69
CA VAL A 149 -4.68 10.65 1.84
C VAL A 149 -3.70 10.87 0.69
N ALA A 150 -4.22 11.15 -0.50
CA ALA A 150 -3.39 11.43 -1.66
C ALA A 150 -3.94 12.60 -2.49
N TYR A 151 -3.01 13.33 -3.07
CA TYR A 151 -3.29 14.35 -4.06
C TYR A 151 -2.65 13.97 -5.37
N THR A 152 -3.46 13.92 -6.42
CA THR A 152 -3.06 13.52 -7.77
C THR A 152 -3.08 14.71 -8.70
N LEU A 153 -2.06 14.83 -9.54
CA LEU A 153 -1.95 15.86 -10.56
C LEU A 153 -1.63 15.24 -11.92
N ARG A 154 -2.43 15.58 -12.93
CA ARG A 154 -2.19 15.26 -14.32
C ARG A 154 -1.21 16.28 -14.90
N LEU A 155 -0.02 15.84 -15.26
CA LEU A 155 1.07 16.68 -15.73
C LEU A 155 1.10 16.78 -17.27
N ALA A 156 0.58 15.75 -17.95
CA ALA A 156 0.44 15.70 -19.41
C ALA A 156 -0.80 14.88 -19.78
N ASP A 157 -1.18 14.88 -21.04
CA ASP A 157 -2.36 14.15 -21.52
C ASP A 157 -2.29 12.64 -21.22
N GLN A 158 -1.08 12.11 -21.15
CA GLN A 158 -0.84 10.69 -20.95
C GLN A 158 -0.15 10.38 -19.60
N PHE A 159 0.21 11.41 -18.78
CA PHE A 159 0.99 11.22 -17.59
C PHE A 159 0.46 11.98 -16.38
N SER A 160 0.40 11.30 -15.26
CA SER A 160 0.05 11.87 -13.96
C SER A 160 0.99 11.41 -12.86
N MET A 161 1.02 12.18 -11.78
CA MET A 161 1.73 11.85 -10.55
C MET A 161 0.81 12.06 -9.34
N ALA A 162 1.11 11.38 -8.26
CA ALA A 162 0.46 11.62 -6.98
C ALA A 162 1.47 11.58 -5.84
N VAL A 163 1.13 12.34 -4.80
CA VAL A 163 1.80 12.27 -3.49
C VAL A 163 0.76 11.78 -2.50
N ALA A 164 1.12 10.76 -1.74
CA ALA A 164 0.29 10.23 -0.68
C ALA A 164 1.00 10.33 0.67
N VAL A 165 0.22 10.59 1.72
CA VAL A 165 0.67 10.52 3.11
C VAL A 165 -0.14 9.44 3.79
N ARG A 166 0.53 8.59 4.55
CA ARG A 166 -0.04 7.43 5.21
C ARG A 166 0.28 7.47 6.69
N TYR A 167 -0.74 7.36 7.52
CA TYR A 167 -0.59 7.04 8.93
C TYR A 167 -0.81 5.54 9.13
N MET A 168 0.08 4.92 9.89
CA MET A 168 0.07 3.49 10.15
C MET A 168 0.12 3.24 11.65
N ARG A 169 -0.68 2.28 12.13
CA ARG A 169 -0.66 1.85 13.53
C ARG A 169 -0.78 0.34 13.61
N SER A 170 0.05 -0.24 14.47
CA SER A 170 0.03 -1.65 14.84
C SER A 170 -0.18 -1.77 16.35
N ASP A 171 -1.23 -2.47 16.74
CA ASP A 171 -1.53 -2.79 18.14
C ASP A 171 -1.55 -4.32 18.30
N LEU A 172 -0.35 -4.88 18.36
CA LEU A 172 -0.12 -6.31 18.58
C LEU A 172 0.32 -6.61 20.03
N ARG A 173 0.16 -5.63 20.91
CA ARG A 173 0.61 -5.75 22.30
C ARG A 173 -0.25 -6.74 23.09
N ILE A 174 0.40 -7.40 24.02
CA ILE A 174 -0.20 -8.28 25.01
C ILE A 174 0.07 -7.68 26.39
N ALA A 175 -0.75 -6.70 26.76
CA ALA A 175 -0.57 -5.89 27.99
C ALA A 175 -0.54 -6.74 29.26
N GLN A 176 -1.13 -7.94 29.25
CA GLN A 176 -1.11 -8.88 30.38
C GLN A 176 0.23 -9.60 30.52
N VAL A 177 1.01 -9.71 29.43
CA VAL A 177 2.35 -10.34 29.44
C VAL A 177 3.42 -9.27 29.66
N ASP A 178 3.31 -8.14 28.97
CA ASP A 178 4.18 -6.99 29.16
C ASP A 178 3.34 -5.71 29.32
N PRO A 179 3.14 -5.26 30.57
CA PRO A 179 2.38 -4.03 30.86
C PRO A 179 3.02 -2.76 30.27
N ASN A 180 4.29 -2.80 29.91
CA ASN A 180 5.01 -1.68 29.31
C ASN A 180 5.04 -1.73 27.77
N ALA A 181 4.43 -2.76 27.16
CA ALA A 181 4.33 -2.84 25.71
C ALA A 181 3.41 -1.75 25.18
N ASP A 182 3.90 -0.95 24.25
CA ASP A 182 3.13 0.11 23.58
C ASP A 182 2.75 -0.29 22.15
N SER A 183 1.65 0.27 21.66
CA SER A 183 1.31 0.17 20.24
C SER A 183 2.30 1.01 19.42
N ALA A 184 2.74 0.46 18.28
CA ALA A 184 3.60 1.19 17.36
C ALA A 184 2.77 2.03 16.38
N SER A 185 3.25 3.25 16.10
CA SER A 185 2.64 4.09 15.06
C SER A 185 3.72 4.86 14.29
N THR A 186 3.47 5.10 13.00
CA THR A 186 4.39 5.83 12.15
C THR A 186 3.67 6.51 10.99
N PHE A 187 4.37 7.43 10.34
CA PHE A 187 3.93 8.05 9.10
C PHE A 187 4.82 7.59 7.94
N GLY A 188 4.22 7.44 6.78
CA GLY A 188 4.89 7.19 5.51
C GLY A 188 4.46 8.22 4.47
N ALA A 189 5.28 8.40 3.45
CA ALA A 189 4.96 9.19 2.28
C ALA A 189 5.35 8.42 1.02
N ASP A 190 4.45 8.43 0.03
CA ASP A 190 4.64 7.76 -1.25
C ASP A 190 4.55 8.79 -2.38
N ILE A 191 5.39 8.62 -3.40
CA ILE A 191 5.29 9.35 -4.66
C ILE A 191 5.04 8.31 -5.74
N THR A 192 3.97 8.50 -6.51
CA THR A 192 3.58 7.57 -7.55
C THR A 192 3.43 8.27 -8.90
N GLY A 193 3.73 7.55 -9.98
CA GLY A 193 3.54 7.98 -11.34
C GLY A 193 2.66 7.00 -12.10
N TYR A 194 1.91 7.51 -13.09
CA TYR A 194 1.10 6.68 -13.95
C TYR A 194 1.10 7.24 -15.37
N TYR A 195 1.39 6.36 -16.31
CA TYR A 195 1.34 6.64 -17.74
C TYR A 195 0.25 5.81 -18.40
N GLN A 196 -0.52 6.43 -19.29
CA GLN A 196 -1.52 5.78 -20.13
C GLN A 196 -1.42 6.32 -21.55
N SER A 197 -1.14 5.44 -22.53
CA SER A 197 -1.13 5.82 -23.94
C SER A 197 -2.53 6.18 -24.44
N GLU A 198 -2.60 6.79 -25.61
CA GLU A 198 -3.83 6.83 -26.40
C GLU A 198 -4.27 5.41 -26.76
N GLU A 199 -5.51 5.30 -27.18
CA GLU A 199 -6.05 4.03 -27.66
C GLU A 199 -5.57 3.81 -29.08
N GLU A 200 -4.91 2.69 -29.31
CA GLU A 200 -4.44 2.27 -30.62
C GLU A 200 -5.27 1.10 -31.14
N ALA A 201 -5.64 1.18 -32.42
CA ALA A 201 -6.33 0.09 -33.08
C ALA A 201 -5.34 -0.97 -33.55
N TYR A 202 -5.43 -2.16 -32.97
CA TYR A 202 -4.79 -3.37 -33.44
C TYR A 202 -5.82 -4.16 -34.27
N ASN A 203 -5.39 -5.04 -35.16
CA ASN A 203 -6.22 -5.71 -36.15
C ASN A 203 -7.62 -6.15 -35.65
N ASP A 204 -7.70 -6.72 -34.43
CA ASP A 204 -8.91 -7.32 -33.88
C ASP A 204 -9.39 -6.65 -32.58
N PHE A 205 -8.63 -5.68 -32.03
CA PHE A 205 -8.98 -5.00 -30.77
C PHE A 205 -8.35 -3.60 -30.66
N ASN A 206 -8.93 -2.77 -29.84
CA ASN A 206 -8.34 -1.50 -29.42
C ASN A 206 -7.61 -1.71 -28.09
N GLY A 207 -6.39 -1.22 -27.98
CA GLY A 207 -5.55 -1.39 -26.83
C GLY A 207 -4.88 -0.10 -26.36
N ARG A 208 -4.45 -0.09 -25.10
CA ARG A 208 -3.66 0.99 -24.49
C ARG A 208 -2.51 0.41 -23.69
N TRP A 209 -1.38 1.07 -23.76
CA TRP A 209 -0.26 0.81 -22.89
C TRP A 209 -0.42 1.58 -21.58
N ARG A 210 -0.08 0.91 -20.47
CA ARG A 210 -0.08 1.51 -19.14
C ARG A 210 1.19 1.14 -18.41
N ALA A 211 1.75 2.11 -17.67
CA ALA A 211 2.90 1.94 -16.79
C ALA A 211 2.65 2.69 -15.48
N GLY A 212 3.19 2.17 -14.40
CA GLY A 212 3.08 2.80 -13.09
C GLY A 212 4.24 2.40 -12.18
#